data_6b34e625156a4821929a381f74be9f92
#
_entry.id   6b34e625156a4821929a381f74be9f92
#
_cell.length_a   1.000
_cell.length_b   1.000
_cell.length_c   1.000
_cell.angle_alpha   90.00
_cell.angle_beta   90.00
_cell.angle_gamma   90.00
#
_symmetry.space_group_name_H-M   'P 1'
#
loop_
_entity.id
_entity.type
_entity.pdbx_description
1 polymer ?
#
loop_
_entity_poly.entity_id
_entity_poly.type
_entity_poly.pdbx_seq_one_letter_code
_entity_poly.pdbx_strand_id
1 'polypeptide(L)'
;MLISMIHRVIDGGETVIIETITNKTDNENSYEYIKEIIGFKGYEEDIKYKDFPYKESRLYIPSNLPKFNKRDDKYYEEIGRHIYELAYQNNGGTLVLFTAKDDINGVYHDLLKRKFSKTIYVDNGSKSQNEIIESFKKTKGVILGTGVFWEGIDLKKELLTLLIIVRLPFPTIDPITKYKNR
;
A
#
# COMPACT_ATOMS: atom_id res chain seq x y z
N MET A 1 -1.05 1.66 10.03
CA MET A 1 -2.51 1.61 10.24
C MET A 1 -3.15 2.31 9.04
N LEU A 2 -3.67 1.54 8.09
CA LEU A 2 -4.41 2.06 6.95
C LEU A 2 -5.88 2.15 7.36
N ILE A 3 -6.39 3.35 7.51
CA ILE A 3 -7.80 3.59 7.75
C ILE A 3 -8.41 3.99 6.41
N SER A 4 -9.16 3.09 5.81
CA SER A 4 -10.03 3.42 4.68
C SER A 4 -11.40 3.78 5.25
N MET A 5 -11.81 5.04 5.14
CA MET A 5 -13.10 5.53 5.61
C MET A 5 -14.03 5.72 4.41
N ILE A 6 -15.05 4.89 4.29
CA ILE A 6 -16.11 5.09 3.31
C ILE A 6 -17.29 5.77 4.02
N HIS A 7 -17.52 7.03 3.67
CA HIS A 7 -18.70 7.76 4.13
C HIS A 7 -19.87 7.50 3.16
N ARG A 8 -20.93 6.92 3.65
CA ARG A 8 -22.20 6.84 2.91
C ARG A 8 -23.29 7.50 3.74
N VAL A 9 -23.68 8.69 3.31
CA VAL A 9 -24.90 9.35 3.83
C VAL A 9 -26.06 8.84 3.00
N ILE A 10 -27.03 8.19 3.62
CA ILE A 10 -28.26 7.77 2.95
C ILE A 10 -29.31 8.85 3.23
N ASP A 11 -29.83 9.47 2.18
CA ASP A 11 -30.86 10.49 2.25
C ASP A 11 -32.11 10.00 3.02
N GLY A 12 -32.51 10.77 4.02
CA GLY A 12 -33.79 10.62 4.73
C GLY A 12 -33.80 9.81 6.02
N GLY A 13 -32.68 9.33 6.50
CA GLY A 13 -32.54 8.65 7.79
C GLY A 13 -31.27 9.03 8.54
N GLU A 14 -31.34 9.06 9.86
CA GLU A 14 -30.19 9.33 10.74
C GLU A 14 -29.18 8.18 10.82
N THR A 15 -29.04 7.38 9.76
CA THR A 15 -28.13 6.23 9.77
C THR A 15 -26.83 6.62 9.10
N VAL A 16 -25.76 6.67 9.88
CA VAL A 16 -24.38 6.82 9.40
C VAL A 16 -23.71 5.47 9.44
N ILE A 17 -23.30 4.95 8.29
CA ILE A 17 -22.51 3.72 8.19
C ILE A 17 -21.05 4.11 8.04
N ILE A 18 -20.24 3.71 9.01
CA ILE A 18 -18.80 3.91 8.97
C ILE A 18 -18.15 2.53 8.85
N GLU A 19 -17.57 2.29 7.69
CA GLU A 19 -16.74 1.09 7.50
C GLU A 19 -15.28 1.45 7.72
N THR A 20 -14.66 0.79 8.68
CA THR A 20 -13.23 0.93 8.93
C THR A 20 -12.58 -0.44 8.98
N ILE A 21 -11.46 -0.57 8.28
CA ILE A 21 -10.62 -1.75 8.36
C ILE A 21 -9.54 -1.45 9.41
N THR A 22 -9.74 -1.93 10.62
CA THR A 22 -8.74 -1.84 11.68
C THR A 22 -8.18 -3.21 11.97
N ASN A 23 -6.87 -3.33 12.05
CA ASN A 23 -6.26 -4.50 12.64
C ASN A 23 -6.58 -4.51 14.14
N LYS A 24 -7.02 -5.66 14.63
CA LYS A 24 -7.27 -5.88 16.06
C LYS A 24 -6.02 -5.51 16.84
N THR A 25 -6.05 -4.38 17.53
CA THR A 25 -5.17 -4.16 18.67
C THR A 25 -5.82 -4.83 19.87
N ASP A 26 -5.02 -5.38 20.78
CA ASP A 26 -5.45 -6.22 21.92
C ASP A 26 -6.41 -5.53 22.93
N ASN A 27 -6.90 -4.34 22.62
CA ASN A 27 -7.90 -3.61 23.41
C ASN A 27 -9.28 -3.75 22.78
N GLU A 28 -10.23 -4.24 23.56
CA GLU A 28 -11.65 -4.40 23.22
C GLU A 28 -12.36 -3.10 22.76
N ASN A 29 -11.71 -1.94 22.88
CA ASN A 29 -12.24 -0.60 22.56
C ASN A 29 -11.63 0.03 21.31
N SER A 30 -11.33 -0.75 20.28
CA SER A 30 -10.64 -0.26 19.07
C SER A 30 -11.40 0.85 18.29
N TYR A 31 -12.70 0.98 18.50
CA TYR A 31 -13.54 1.99 17.84
C TYR A 31 -13.72 3.29 18.65
N GLU A 32 -13.39 3.31 19.92
CA GLU A 32 -13.52 4.50 20.79
C GLU A 32 -12.77 5.70 20.20
N TYR A 33 -11.55 5.49 19.74
CA TYR A 33 -10.74 6.54 19.12
C TYR A 33 -11.40 7.14 17.86
N ILE A 34 -11.99 6.29 17.01
CA ILE A 34 -12.65 6.74 15.78
C ILE A 34 -13.93 7.48 16.14
N LYS A 35 -14.73 6.97 17.08
CA LYS A 35 -15.94 7.61 17.58
C LYS A 35 -15.66 9.00 18.13
N GLU A 36 -14.59 9.13 18.91
CA GLU A 36 -14.17 10.42 19.46
C GLU A 36 -13.80 11.43 18.38
N ILE A 37 -12.99 11.01 17.39
CA ILE A 37 -12.56 11.90 16.30
C ILE A 37 -13.73 12.42 15.46
N ILE A 38 -14.71 11.54 15.14
CA ILE A 38 -15.85 11.91 14.30
C ILE A 38 -17.04 12.45 15.09
N GLY A 39 -16.96 12.48 16.42
CA GLY A 39 -18.05 12.92 17.30
C GLY A 39 -19.25 11.98 17.30
N PHE A 40 -19.08 10.69 17.00
CA PHE A 40 -20.16 9.71 16.96
C PHE A 40 -20.63 9.35 18.36
N LYS A 41 -21.93 9.58 18.63
CA LYS A 41 -22.59 9.28 19.90
C LYS A 41 -23.65 8.17 19.79
N GLY A 42 -23.59 7.35 18.74
CA GLY A 42 -24.55 6.27 18.50
C GLY A 42 -24.38 5.09 19.46
N TYR A 43 -25.41 4.27 19.56
CA TYR A 43 -25.49 3.15 20.52
C TYR A 43 -25.41 1.78 19.85
N GLU A 44 -25.51 1.70 18.52
CA GLU A 44 -25.51 0.42 17.83
C GLU A 44 -24.15 0.18 17.18
N GLU A 45 -23.52 -0.95 17.52
CA GLU A 45 -22.28 -1.40 16.95
C GLU A 45 -22.49 -2.80 16.38
N ASP A 46 -22.30 -2.95 15.07
CA ASP A 46 -22.19 -4.26 14.43
C ASP A 46 -20.72 -4.49 14.06
N ILE A 47 -20.03 -5.30 14.84
CA ILE A 47 -18.62 -5.62 14.63
C ILE A 47 -18.54 -6.95 13.90
N LYS A 48 -18.19 -6.91 12.62
CA LYS A 48 -17.92 -8.09 11.82
C LYS A 48 -16.43 -8.38 11.74
N TYR A 49 -16.01 -9.47 12.32
CA TYR A 49 -14.65 -9.96 12.19
C TYR A 49 -14.52 -10.79 10.92
N LYS A 50 -13.55 -10.46 10.09
CA LYS A 50 -13.17 -11.30 8.96
C LYS A 50 -11.78 -11.86 9.23
N ASP A 51 -11.70 -13.17 9.36
CA ASP A 51 -10.42 -13.85 9.45
C ASP A 51 -9.70 -13.79 8.10
N PHE A 52 -8.55 -13.11 8.09
CA PHE A 52 -7.66 -13.16 6.95
C PHE A 52 -6.76 -14.39 7.07
N PRO A 53 -6.49 -15.10 5.97
CA PRO A 53 -5.66 -16.30 5.98
C PRO A 53 -4.16 -15.92 6.08
N TYR A 54 -3.77 -15.22 7.15
CA TYR A 54 -2.37 -14.79 7.36
C TYR A 54 -1.37 -15.93 7.36
N LYS A 55 -1.82 -17.16 7.72
CA LYS A 55 -1.00 -18.37 7.70
C LYS A 55 -0.51 -18.75 6.31
N GLU A 56 -1.21 -18.31 5.27
CA GLU A 56 -0.85 -18.54 3.87
C GLU A 56 0.09 -17.46 3.33
N SER A 57 0.27 -16.36 4.08
CA SER A 57 1.11 -15.24 3.68
C SER A 57 2.53 -15.43 4.20
N ARG A 58 3.52 -14.96 3.42
CA ARG A 58 4.92 -14.95 3.81
C ARG A 58 5.43 -13.51 3.88
N LEU A 59 6.02 -13.14 5.02
CA LEU A 59 6.72 -11.88 5.18
C LEU A 59 8.21 -12.11 4.95
N TYR A 60 8.80 -11.37 3.99
CA TYR A 60 10.21 -11.37 3.71
C TYR A 60 10.82 -10.01 4.03
N ILE A 61 11.82 -9.96 4.90
CA ILE A 61 12.56 -8.75 5.25
C ILE A 61 14.04 -9.01 4.96
N PRO A 62 14.61 -8.40 3.90
CA PRO A 62 16.03 -8.55 3.60
C PRO A 62 16.90 -7.92 4.69
N SER A 63 17.96 -8.61 5.10
CA SER A 63 18.89 -8.13 6.13
C SER A 63 19.95 -7.15 5.60
N ASN A 64 20.23 -7.19 4.30
CA ASN A 64 21.38 -6.49 3.67
C ASN A 64 20.94 -5.41 2.69
N LEU A 65 19.97 -4.56 3.08
CA LEU A 65 19.57 -3.44 2.24
C LEU A 65 20.49 -2.24 2.45
N PRO A 66 20.78 -1.46 1.38
CA PRO A 66 21.50 -0.21 1.50
C PRO A 66 20.75 0.79 2.35
N LYS A 67 21.49 1.64 3.08
CA LYS A 67 20.88 2.67 3.90
C LYS A 67 20.17 3.71 3.02
N PHE A 68 18.95 4.03 3.36
CA PHE A 68 18.08 4.97 2.64
C PHE A 68 18.63 6.41 2.54
N ASN A 69 19.50 6.82 3.43
CA ASN A 69 20.08 8.19 3.46
C ASN A 69 21.02 8.48 2.27
N LYS A 70 21.44 7.48 1.51
CA LYS A 70 22.21 7.62 0.28
C LYS A 70 21.42 7.04 -0.88
N ARG A 71 20.67 7.90 -1.58
CA ARG A 71 19.93 7.55 -2.80
C ARG A 71 20.84 7.73 -4.01
N ASP A 72 21.90 6.95 -4.06
CA ASP A 72 22.83 6.90 -5.18
C ASP A 72 22.47 5.75 -6.14
N ASP A 73 23.18 5.65 -7.24
CA ASP A 73 22.96 4.58 -8.24
C ASP A 73 23.04 3.20 -7.62
N LYS A 74 23.95 2.98 -6.67
CA LYS A 74 24.12 1.72 -5.97
C LYS A 74 22.87 1.37 -5.13
N TYR A 75 22.24 2.36 -4.51
CA TYR A 75 20.99 2.16 -3.81
C TYR A 75 19.90 1.64 -4.75
N TYR A 76 19.72 2.29 -5.91
CA TYR A 76 18.70 1.89 -6.87
C TYR A 76 19.00 0.55 -7.53
N GLU A 77 20.27 0.22 -7.77
CA GLU A 77 20.70 -1.08 -8.27
C GLU A 77 20.35 -2.21 -7.31
N GLU A 78 20.60 -2.05 -6.02
CA GLU A 78 20.28 -3.06 -5.01
C GLU A 78 18.76 -3.24 -4.82
N ILE A 79 18.02 -2.15 -4.72
CA ILE A 79 16.54 -2.23 -4.64
C ILE A 79 15.97 -2.85 -5.92
N GLY A 80 16.44 -2.42 -7.09
CA GLY A 80 16.02 -2.98 -8.39
C GLY A 80 16.34 -4.45 -8.50
N ARG A 81 17.51 -4.92 -8.01
CA ARG A 81 17.87 -6.33 -7.95
C ARG A 81 16.88 -7.15 -7.12
N HIS A 82 16.55 -6.71 -5.91
CA HIS A 82 15.58 -7.40 -5.07
C HIS A 82 14.19 -7.45 -5.70
N ILE A 83 13.74 -6.34 -6.28
CA ILE A 83 12.45 -6.29 -6.99
C ILE A 83 12.47 -7.24 -8.17
N TYR A 84 13.54 -7.23 -8.97
CA TYR A 84 13.71 -8.14 -10.12
C TYR A 84 13.61 -9.59 -9.69
N GLU A 85 14.40 -10.03 -8.70
CA GLU A 85 14.46 -11.41 -8.24
C GLU A 85 13.11 -11.90 -7.72
N LEU A 86 12.47 -11.11 -6.84
CA LEU A 86 11.18 -11.45 -6.27
C LEU A 86 10.06 -11.48 -7.31
N ALA A 87 10.00 -10.46 -8.17
CA ALA A 87 8.96 -10.38 -9.18
C ALA A 87 9.17 -11.39 -10.32
N TYR A 88 10.42 -11.77 -10.63
CA TYR A 88 10.73 -12.81 -11.61
C TYR A 88 10.21 -14.19 -11.17
N GLN A 89 10.36 -14.51 -9.89
CA GLN A 89 9.89 -15.77 -9.31
C GLN A 89 8.38 -15.79 -9.06
N ASN A 90 7.73 -14.64 -9.04
CA ASN A 90 6.31 -14.53 -8.78
C ASN A 90 5.48 -14.83 -10.03
N ASN A 91 4.57 -15.81 -9.97
CA ASN A 91 3.71 -16.16 -11.10
C ASN A 91 2.51 -15.21 -11.31
N GLY A 92 2.15 -14.44 -10.29
CA GLY A 92 1.08 -13.44 -10.36
C GLY A 92 1.60 -12.02 -10.60
N GLY A 93 0.72 -11.05 -10.43
CA GLY A 93 1.09 -9.65 -10.49
C GLY A 93 1.84 -9.17 -9.25
N THR A 94 2.63 -8.13 -9.43
CA THR A 94 3.45 -7.53 -8.38
C THR A 94 3.11 -6.04 -8.25
N LEU A 95 2.90 -5.59 -7.02
CA LEU A 95 2.78 -4.17 -6.68
C LEU A 95 4.00 -3.76 -5.84
N VAL A 96 4.71 -2.74 -6.29
CA VAL A 96 5.84 -2.16 -5.57
C VAL A 96 5.47 -0.76 -5.12
N LEU A 97 5.45 -0.53 -3.81
CA LEU A 97 5.06 0.73 -3.20
C LEU A 97 6.28 1.56 -2.79
N PHE A 98 6.29 2.79 -3.26
CA PHE A 98 7.30 3.79 -2.97
C PHE A 98 6.69 4.97 -2.20
N THR A 99 7.52 5.71 -1.49
CA THR A 99 7.13 6.96 -0.80
C THR A 99 7.49 8.22 -1.60
N ALA A 100 8.28 8.09 -2.67
CA ALA A 100 8.69 9.20 -3.52
C ALA A 100 8.77 8.78 -5.00
N LYS A 101 8.40 9.69 -5.91
CA LYS A 101 8.46 9.45 -7.37
C LYS A 101 9.89 9.31 -7.90
N ASP A 102 10.84 10.00 -7.28
CA ASP A 102 12.25 9.90 -7.69
C ASP A 102 12.80 8.49 -7.48
N ASP A 103 12.39 7.81 -6.40
CA ASP A 103 12.78 6.43 -6.14
C ASP A 103 12.18 5.47 -7.19
N ILE A 104 10.97 5.74 -7.67
CA ILE A 104 10.37 4.99 -8.79
C ILE A 104 11.24 5.12 -10.03
N ASN A 105 11.64 6.34 -10.40
CA ASN A 105 12.43 6.58 -11.60
C ASN A 105 13.79 5.87 -11.54
N GLY A 106 14.49 5.98 -10.41
CA GLY A 106 15.79 5.31 -10.20
C GLY A 106 15.69 3.80 -10.37
N VAL A 107 14.71 3.17 -9.71
CA VAL A 107 14.48 1.72 -9.80
C VAL A 107 14.00 1.31 -11.20
N TYR A 108 13.12 2.07 -11.82
CA TYR A 108 12.63 1.79 -13.16
C TYR A 108 13.77 1.73 -14.18
N HIS A 109 14.70 2.69 -14.14
CA HIS A 109 15.87 2.69 -15.02
C HIS A 109 16.76 1.46 -14.81
N ASP A 110 16.94 1.00 -13.56
CA ASP A 110 17.69 -0.21 -13.29
C ASP A 110 16.97 -1.46 -13.83
N LEU A 111 15.67 -1.59 -13.62
CA LEU A 111 14.88 -2.70 -14.14
C LEU A 111 14.91 -2.78 -15.68
N LEU A 112 14.94 -1.65 -16.38
CA LEU A 112 15.10 -1.63 -17.84
C LEU A 112 16.47 -2.18 -18.27
N LYS A 113 17.55 -1.82 -17.59
CA LYS A 113 18.90 -2.36 -17.85
C LYS A 113 18.95 -3.89 -17.68
N ARG A 114 18.17 -4.45 -16.75
CA ARG A 114 18.12 -5.91 -16.46
C ARG A 114 17.33 -6.71 -17.48
N LYS A 115 16.76 -6.09 -18.52
CA LYS A 115 15.91 -6.76 -19.54
C LYS A 115 14.78 -7.58 -18.91
N PHE A 116 14.08 -6.98 -17.96
CA PHE A 116 13.02 -7.64 -17.23
C PHE A 116 11.90 -8.10 -18.18
N SER A 117 11.50 -9.36 -18.10
CA SER A 117 10.57 -9.97 -19.05
C SER A 117 9.10 -9.59 -18.80
N LYS A 118 8.77 -9.13 -17.58
CA LYS A 118 7.40 -8.70 -17.26
C LYS A 118 7.18 -7.25 -17.64
N THR A 119 5.95 -6.93 -18.03
CA THR A 119 5.54 -5.54 -18.29
C THR A 119 5.62 -4.72 -17.01
N ILE A 120 6.28 -3.57 -17.08
CA ILE A 120 6.38 -2.62 -15.97
C ILE A 120 5.43 -1.46 -16.23
N TYR A 121 4.59 -1.16 -15.24
CA TYR A 121 3.68 -0.03 -15.21
C TYR A 121 4.20 0.97 -14.18
N VAL A 122 4.38 2.22 -14.58
CA VAL A 122 4.98 3.26 -13.74
C VAL A 122 3.97 4.36 -13.48
N ASP A 123 3.78 4.71 -12.21
CA ASP A 123 3.01 5.87 -11.79
C ASP A 123 3.87 7.15 -11.91
N ASN A 124 4.04 7.61 -13.14
CA ASN A 124 4.78 8.83 -13.46
C ASN A 124 3.90 9.99 -13.96
N GLY A 125 2.57 9.82 -13.89
CA GLY A 125 1.60 10.81 -14.36
C GLY A 125 1.29 10.78 -15.87
N SER A 126 1.93 9.89 -16.64
CA SER A 126 1.63 9.74 -18.08
C SER A 126 0.32 9.00 -18.36
N LYS A 127 -0.12 8.18 -17.40
CA LYS A 127 -1.38 7.43 -17.44
C LYS A 127 -2.13 7.63 -16.13
N SER A 128 -3.45 7.57 -16.21
CA SER A 128 -4.27 7.55 -15.00
C SER A 128 -4.11 6.24 -14.24
N GLN A 129 -4.40 6.26 -12.94
CA GLN A 129 -4.37 5.06 -12.10
C GLN A 129 -5.24 3.94 -12.67
N ASN A 130 -6.45 4.27 -13.16
CA ASN A 130 -7.37 3.31 -13.74
C ASN A 130 -6.79 2.64 -14.98
N GLU A 131 -6.15 3.40 -15.88
CA GLU A 131 -5.51 2.85 -17.08
C GLU A 131 -4.36 1.90 -16.72
N ILE A 132 -3.58 2.23 -15.69
CA ILE A 132 -2.51 1.37 -15.18
C ILE A 132 -3.12 0.07 -14.64
N ILE A 133 -4.15 0.15 -13.80
CA ILE A 133 -4.80 -1.01 -13.21
C ILE A 133 -5.44 -1.91 -14.27
N GLU A 134 -6.17 -1.36 -15.24
CA GLU A 134 -6.81 -2.15 -16.29
C GLU A 134 -5.77 -2.83 -17.20
N SER A 135 -4.67 -2.16 -17.48
CA SER A 135 -3.57 -2.76 -18.24
C SER A 135 -2.85 -3.87 -17.45
N PHE A 136 -2.64 -3.65 -16.16
CA PHE A 136 -2.05 -4.62 -15.24
C PHE A 136 -2.90 -5.89 -15.10
N LYS A 137 -4.22 -5.77 -14.99
CA LYS A 137 -5.13 -6.92 -14.93
C LYS A 137 -4.95 -7.89 -16.10
N LYS A 138 -4.61 -7.37 -17.27
CA LYS A 138 -4.41 -8.17 -18.50
C LYS A 138 -3.07 -8.92 -18.52
N THR A 139 -2.02 -8.32 -17.97
CA THR A 139 -0.66 -8.85 -18.10
C THR A 139 -0.10 -9.49 -16.84
N LYS A 140 -0.68 -9.17 -15.66
CA LYS A 140 -0.12 -9.53 -14.35
C LYS A 140 1.36 -9.13 -14.22
N GLY A 141 1.72 -7.93 -14.69
CA GLY A 141 3.07 -7.40 -14.69
C GLY A 141 3.53 -6.88 -13.33
N VAL A 142 4.25 -5.78 -13.35
CA VAL A 142 4.74 -5.09 -12.14
C VAL A 142 4.25 -3.65 -12.17
N ILE A 143 3.59 -3.19 -11.11
CA ILE A 143 3.26 -1.79 -10.89
C ILE A 143 4.31 -1.18 -9.96
N LEU A 144 4.92 -0.07 -10.37
CA LEU A 144 5.72 0.80 -9.51
C LEU A 144 4.86 2.00 -9.17
N GLY A 145 4.34 2.05 -7.94
CA GLY A 145 3.33 3.02 -7.54
C GLY A 145 3.69 3.81 -6.28
N THR A 146 3.09 4.99 -6.14
CA THR A 146 3.16 5.86 -4.96
C THR A 146 1.80 6.49 -4.68
N GLY A 147 1.64 7.25 -3.61
CA GLY A 147 0.43 8.01 -3.29
C GLY A 147 -0.82 7.16 -3.31
N VAL A 148 -1.63 7.31 -4.34
CA VAL A 148 -2.93 6.63 -4.51
C VAL A 148 -2.84 5.10 -4.56
N PHE A 149 -1.67 4.54 -4.91
CA PHE A 149 -1.46 3.09 -4.90
C PHE A 149 -1.29 2.50 -3.50
N TRP A 150 -1.16 3.34 -2.47
CA TRP A 150 -1.17 2.91 -1.06
C TRP A 150 -2.57 2.62 -0.53
N GLU A 151 -3.61 3.16 -1.20
CA GLU A 151 -4.99 3.11 -0.72
C GLU A 151 -5.95 2.75 -1.86
N GLY A 152 -6.97 1.98 -1.56
CA GLY A 152 -8.13 1.83 -2.45
C GLY A 152 -7.95 0.99 -3.71
N ILE A 153 -6.92 0.15 -3.82
CA ILE A 153 -6.78 -0.76 -4.95
C ILE A 153 -7.40 -2.12 -4.58
N ASP A 154 -8.50 -2.45 -5.24
CA ASP A 154 -9.09 -3.79 -5.16
C ASP A 154 -8.56 -4.67 -6.30
N LEU A 155 -7.53 -5.44 -6.01
CA LEU A 155 -6.99 -6.46 -6.90
C LEU A 155 -7.27 -7.84 -6.31
N LYS A 156 -8.15 -8.59 -6.96
CA LYS A 156 -8.52 -9.95 -6.52
C LYS A 156 -7.30 -10.85 -6.41
N LYS A 157 -7.37 -11.83 -5.51
CA LYS A 157 -6.30 -12.76 -5.08
C LYS A 157 -5.30 -13.18 -6.17
N GLU A 158 -5.76 -13.53 -7.35
CA GLU A 158 -4.91 -14.05 -8.43
C GLU A 158 -4.21 -12.96 -9.24
N LEU A 159 -4.68 -11.72 -9.14
CA LEU A 159 -4.11 -10.60 -9.88
C LEU A 159 -2.91 -10.01 -9.17
N LEU A 160 -2.93 -9.96 -7.83
CA LEU A 160 -1.85 -9.43 -7.02
C LEU A 160 -1.44 -10.49 -5.98
N THR A 161 -0.28 -11.09 -6.18
CA THR A 161 0.26 -12.15 -5.33
C THR A 161 1.54 -11.75 -4.62
N LEU A 162 2.16 -10.63 -5.02
CA LEU A 162 3.35 -10.09 -4.39
C LEU A 162 3.19 -8.58 -4.15
N LEU A 163 3.32 -8.18 -2.89
CA LEU A 163 3.42 -6.78 -2.49
C LEU A 163 4.83 -6.52 -1.97
N ILE A 164 5.51 -5.53 -2.56
CA ILE A 164 6.82 -5.06 -2.11
C ILE A 164 6.66 -3.64 -1.58
N ILE A 165 7.06 -3.41 -0.35
CA ILE A 165 7.10 -2.10 0.28
C ILE A 165 8.56 -1.70 0.40
N VAL A 166 9.00 -0.76 -0.45
CA VAL A 166 10.40 -0.31 -0.46
C VAL A 166 10.71 0.49 0.81
N ARG A 167 9.74 1.26 1.28
CA ARG A 167 9.85 2.03 2.51
C ARG A 167 8.47 2.25 3.11
N LEU A 168 8.37 2.15 4.44
CA LEU A 168 7.14 2.50 5.16
C LEU A 168 6.90 4.02 5.11
N PRO A 169 5.65 4.48 4.88
CA PRO A 169 5.29 5.88 4.86
C PRO A 169 5.17 6.41 6.29
N PHE A 170 6.31 6.77 6.88
CA PHE A 170 6.26 7.47 8.18
C PHE A 170 5.83 8.92 7.96
N PRO A 171 4.93 9.45 8.79
CA PRO A 171 4.55 10.86 8.72
C PRO A 171 5.79 11.74 8.97
N THR A 172 5.87 12.84 8.24
CA THR A 172 6.86 13.88 8.54
C THR A 172 6.62 14.41 9.94
N ILE A 173 7.69 14.57 10.73
CA ILE A 173 7.62 15.14 12.08
C ILE A 173 7.37 16.65 11.92
N ASP A 174 6.15 17.04 11.64
CA ASP A 174 5.69 18.42 11.70
C ASP A 174 5.22 18.80 13.12
N PRO A 175 5.00 20.08 13.43
CA PRO A 175 4.52 20.51 14.74
C PRO A 175 3.18 19.88 15.15
N ILE A 176 2.29 19.59 14.20
CA ILE A 176 0.97 18.99 14.44
C ILE A 176 1.12 17.52 14.80
N THR A 177 1.97 16.78 14.10
CA THR A 177 2.27 15.38 14.39
C THR A 177 2.94 15.22 15.77
N LYS A 178 3.80 16.18 16.17
CA LYS A 178 4.38 16.21 17.52
C LYS A 178 3.33 16.41 18.63
N TYR A 179 2.27 17.13 18.33
CA TYR A 179 1.19 17.39 19.31
C TYR A 179 0.28 16.17 19.49
N LYS A 180 0.04 15.40 18.44
CA LYS A 180 -0.80 14.19 18.47
C LYS A 180 -0.12 12.98 19.14
N ASN A 181 1.20 12.99 19.24
CA ASN A 181 1.99 11.91 19.85
C ASN A 181 2.38 12.18 21.32
N ARG A 182 1.78 13.18 21.96
CA ARG A 182 1.84 13.44 23.39
C ARG A 182 0.56 12.99 24.08
#